data_ee43192cf00952d0e7f2c1d1279e0485
#
_entry.id   ee43192cf00952d0e7f2c1d1279e0485
#
_cell.length_a   1.000
_cell.length_b   1.000
_cell.length_c   1.000
_cell.angle_alpha   90.00
_cell.angle_beta   90.00
_cell.angle_gamma   90.00
#
_symmetry.space_group_name_H-M   'P 1'
#
loop_
_entity.id
_entity.type
_entity.pdbx_description
1 polymer ?
#
loop_
_entity_poly.entity_id
_entity_poly.type
_entity_poly.pdbx_seq_one_letter_code
_entity_poly.pdbx_strand_id
1 'polypeptide(L)'
;MKTALIVLLTIPYCVFSQIQATSFSDLERLRNEQPKPVIIHLYTDWCTVCKMELFELSKDKNLVQALGKDFYFIAFEAEKTKETIRFQGKEFRYIANGKSGIHELAVAISGNKSQLVYPLWVFLDQDLNLLDYHEGFLSAAGLSQKLKQMSAESYTGMIP
;
A
#
# COMPACT_ATOMS: atom_id res chain seq x y z
N MET A 1 18.22 -14.45 56.78
CA MET A 1 17.26 -14.35 55.69
C MET A 1 17.78 -13.31 54.69
N LYS A 2 18.26 -13.72 53.48
CA LYS A 2 18.78 -12.81 52.47
C LYS A 2 17.64 -12.54 51.47
N THR A 3 17.11 -11.31 51.49
CA THR A 3 16.09 -10.85 50.56
C THR A 3 16.78 -10.51 49.23
N ALA A 4 16.55 -11.30 48.18
CA ALA A 4 17.04 -11.02 46.84
C ALA A 4 16.10 -9.96 46.17
N LEU A 5 16.64 -8.77 45.89
CA LEU A 5 15.98 -7.70 45.17
C LEU A 5 16.01 -8.01 43.68
N ILE A 6 14.88 -8.45 43.12
CA ILE A 6 14.74 -8.65 41.69
C ILE A 6 14.51 -7.29 41.02
N VAL A 7 15.54 -6.74 40.39
CA VAL A 7 15.43 -5.54 39.53
C VAL A 7 14.82 -5.96 38.19
N LEU A 8 13.56 -5.62 37.96
CA LEU A 8 12.88 -5.83 36.69
C LEU A 8 13.39 -4.80 35.70
N LEU A 9 14.29 -5.21 34.80
CA LEU A 9 14.80 -4.36 33.74
C LEU A 9 13.72 -4.21 32.64
N THR A 10 12.99 -3.09 32.64
CA THR A 10 12.04 -2.73 31.59
C THR A 10 12.85 -2.23 30.38
N ILE A 11 13.04 -3.11 29.39
CA ILE A 11 13.64 -2.74 28.10
C ILE A 11 12.58 -1.94 27.32
N PRO A 12 12.82 -0.67 26.95
CA PRO A 12 11.89 0.04 26.08
C PRO A 12 11.94 -0.62 24.69
N TYR A 13 10.84 -1.28 24.31
CA TYR A 13 10.65 -1.72 22.94
C TYR A 13 10.50 -0.48 22.06
N CYS A 14 11.56 -0.12 21.33
CA CYS A 14 11.44 0.82 20.23
C CYS A 14 10.62 0.15 19.11
N VAL A 15 9.32 0.41 19.10
CA VAL A 15 8.46 0.02 17.98
C VAL A 15 8.84 0.91 16.80
N PHE A 16 9.65 0.39 15.89
CA PHE A 16 9.87 1.03 14.59
C PHE A 16 8.51 1.06 13.88
N SER A 17 8.02 2.25 13.61
CA SER A 17 6.81 2.47 12.82
C SER A 17 7.14 2.12 11.36
N GLN A 18 6.85 0.89 10.97
CA GLN A 18 6.95 0.44 9.58
C GLN A 18 5.59 0.61 8.91
N ILE A 19 5.59 1.00 7.63
CA ILE A 19 4.37 0.99 6.82
C ILE A 19 3.93 -0.48 6.70
N GLN A 20 2.81 -0.82 7.33
CA GLN A 20 2.24 -2.17 7.23
C GLN A 20 1.52 -2.32 5.89
N ALA A 21 2.04 -3.21 5.04
CA ALA A 21 1.39 -3.55 3.78
C ALA A 21 0.38 -4.68 3.99
N THR A 22 -0.79 -4.52 3.38
CA THR A 22 -1.84 -5.54 3.27
C THR A 22 -1.54 -6.39 2.02
N SER A 23 -1.76 -7.70 2.07
CA SER A 23 -1.69 -8.55 0.89
C SER A 23 -2.99 -8.49 0.08
N PHE A 24 -2.92 -8.78 -1.24
CA PHE A 24 -4.13 -8.92 -2.05
C PHE A 24 -5.00 -10.07 -1.58
N SER A 25 -4.42 -11.16 -1.07
CA SER A 25 -5.15 -12.31 -0.52
C SER A 25 -5.97 -11.97 0.73
N ASP A 26 -5.48 -11.04 1.56
CA ASP A 26 -6.19 -10.59 2.75
C ASP A 26 -7.21 -9.50 2.46
N LEU A 27 -7.01 -8.73 1.40
CA LEU A 27 -7.80 -7.53 1.11
C LEU A 27 -9.30 -7.80 1.05
N GLU A 28 -9.73 -8.87 0.35
CA GLU A 28 -11.16 -9.21 0.20
C GLU A 28 -11.80 -9.53 1.55
N ARG A 29 -11.13 -10.32 2.38
CA ARG A 29 -11.59 -10.64 3.74
C ARG A 29 -11.65 -9.40 4.61
N LEU A 30 -10.57 -8.61 4.66
CA LEU A 30 -10.47 -7.43 5.51
C LEU A 30 -11.51 -6.36 5.12
N ARG A 31 -11.77 -6.16 3.84
CA ARG A 31 -12.80 -5.23 3.37
C ARG A 31 -14.21 -5.66 3.75
N ASN A 32 -14.49 -6.97 3.77
CA ASN A 32 -15.79 -7.48 4.24
C ASN A 32 -16.00 -7.25 5.75
N GLU A 33 -14.93 -7.28 6.53
CA GLU A 33 -14.96 -7.00 7.97
C GLU A 33 -15.01 -5.50 8.27
N GLN A 34 -14.18 -4.73 7.57
CA GLN A 34 -14.07 -3.28 7.74
C GLN A 34 -13.79 -2.60 6.39
N PRO A 35 -14.80 -2.05 5.73
CA PRO A 35 -14.59 -1.31 4.47
C PRO A 35 -13.70 -0.09 4.68
N LYS A 36 -12.60 -0.02 3.89
CA LYS A 36 -11.68 1.12 3.86
C LYS A 36 -11.22 1.36 2.42
N PRO A 37 -10.87 2.60 2.07
CA PRO A 37 -10.20 2.87 0.80
C PRO A 37 -8.87 2.12 0.69
N VAL A 38 -8.47 1.84 -0.55
CA VAL A 38 -7.27 1.06 -0.85
C VAL A 38 -6.26 1.92 -1.59
N ILE A 39 -5.01 1.81 -1.19
CA ILE A 39 -3.89 2.49 -1.82
C ILE A 39 -2.90 1.44 -2.29
N ILE A 40 -2.60 1.43 -3.59
CA ILE A 40 -1.64 0.51 -4.16
C ILE A 40 -0.41 1.32 -4.61
N HIS A 41 0.75 0.99 -4.07
CA HIS A 41 2.04 1.48 -4.52
C HIS A 41 2.68 0.41 -5.41
N LEU A 42 2.64 0.64 -6.71
CA LEU A 42 3.23 -0.23 -7.72
C LEU A 42 4.69 0.14 -7.92
N TYR A 43 5.57 -0.83 -7.76
CA TYR A 43 7.01 -0.64 -7.83
C TYR A 43 7.72 -1.83 -8.47
N THR A 44 9.03 -1.70 -8.67
CA THR A 44 9.92 -2.78 -9.07
C THR A 44 11.17 -2.79 -8.19
N ASP A 45 11.80 -3.94 -8.06
CA ASP A 45 13.02 -4.10 -7.24
C ASP A 45 14.21 -3.25 -7.72
N TRP A 46 14.28 -2.94 -9.00
CA TRP A 46 15.33 -2.09 -9.56
C TRP A 46 15.03 -0.59 -9.45
N CYS A 47 13.79 -0.22 -9.06
CA CYS A 47 13.37 1.18 -8.95
C CYS A 47 13.97 1.85 -7.71
N THR A 48 15.07 2.58 -7.90
CA THR A 48 15.74 3.32 -6.81
C THR A 48 14.85 4.45 -6.26
N VAL A 49 14.10 5.13 -7.12
CA VAL A 49 13.17 6.19 -6.73
C VAL A 49 12.07 5.65 -5.82
N CYS A 50 11.52 4.46 -6.14
CA CYS A 50 10.50 3.82 -5.31
C CYS A 50 11.01 3.51 -3.90
N LYS A 51 12.25 2.99 -3.79
CA LYS A 51 12.88 2.69 -2.49
C LYS A 51 13.12 3.95 -1.67
N MET A 52 13.63 4.99 -2.32
CA MET A 52 13.87 6.29 -1.68
C MET A 52 12.55 6.91 -1.20
N GLU A 53 11.51 6.86 -2.01
CA GLU A 53 10.18 7.35 -1.69
C GLU A 53 9.60 6.65 -0.44
N LEU A 54 9.54 5.32 -0.43
CA LEU A 54 9.03 4.57 0.72
C LEU A 54 9.85 4.82 1.99
N PHE A 55 11.17 4.98 1.86
CA PHE A 55 12.03 5.34 2.98
C PHE A 55 11.69 6.74 3.52
N GLU A 56 11.50 7.74 2.66
CA GLU A 56 11.09 9.09 3.09
C GLU A 56 9.71 9.08 3.74
N LEU A 57 8.74 8.37 3.16
CA LEU A 57 7.39 8.24 3.72
C LEU A 57 7.41 7.57 5.10
N SER A 58 8.28 6.58 5.32
CA SER A 58 8.40 5.86 6.60
C SER A 58 8.87 6.72 7.77
N LYS A 59 9.49 7.88 7.49
CA LYS A 59 9.92 8.85 8.52
C LYS A 59 8.77 9.68 9.09
N ASP A 60 7.68 9.84 8.34
CA ASP A 60 6.49 10.55 8.78
C ASP A 60 5.57 9.61 9.57
N LYS A 61 5.69 9.62 10.89
CA LYS A 61 4.92 8.75 11.80
C LYS A 61 3.42 8.97 11.67
N ASN A 62 2.97 10.20 11.43
CA ASN A 62 1.55 10.50 11.30
C ASN A 62 0.99 9.90 10.00
N LEU A 63 1.76 10.01 8.90
CA LEU A 63 1.41 9.42 7.62
C LEU A 63 1.37 7.89 7.71
N VAL A 64 2.39 7.27 8.32
CA VAL A 64 2.43 5.80 8.53
C VAL A 64 1.24 5.33 9.34
N GLN A 65 0.89 6.06 10.42
CA GLN A 65 -0.27 5.74 11.24
C GLN A 65 -1.58 5.88 10.46
N ALA A 66 -1.75 6.94 9.67
CA ALA A 66 -2.93 7.15 8.84
C ALA A 66 -3.09 6.03 7.80
N LEU A 67 -2.00 5.67 7.10
CA LEU A 67 -2.00 4.57 6.12
C LEU A 67 -2.44 3.24 6.74
N GLY A 68 -1.97 2.89 7.93
CA GLY A 68 -2.34 1.62 8.57
C GLY A 68 -3.72 1.62 9.22
N LYS A 69 -4.19 2.79 9.72
CA LYS A 69 -5.46 2.89 10.43
C LYS A 69 -6.66 3.08 9.49
N ASP A 70 -6.53 3.99 8.54
CA ASP A 70 -7.66 4.52 7.79
C ASP A 70 -7.75 3.95 6.35
N PHE A 71 -6.70 3.26 5.89
CA PHE A 71 -6.58 2.70 4.54
C PHE A 71 -6.05 1.27 4.56
N TYR A 72 -6.24 0.54 3.46
CA TYR A 72 -5.48 -0.66 3.15
C TYR A 72 -4.35 -0.28 2.19
N PHE A 73 -3.12 -0.34 2.67
CA PHE A 73 -1.94 -0.06 1.87
C PHE A 73 -1.35 -1.34 1.29
N ILE A 74 -1.17 -1.40 -0.01
CA ILE A 74 -0.59 -2.54 -0.73
C ILE A 74 0.69 -2.06 -1.44
N ALA A 75 1.83 -2.64 -1.09
CA ALA A 75 3.05 -2.50 -1.86
C ALA A 75 3.13 -3.65 -2.88
N PHE A 76 3.02 -3.34 -4.17
CA PHE A 76 2.92 -4.33 -5.23
C PHE A 76 4.14 -4.30 -6.16
N GLU A 77 4.94 -5.35 -6.10
CA GLU A 77 6.07 -5.54 -7.00
C GLU A 77 5.59 -6.11 -8.34
N ALA A 78 5.71 -5.32 -9.41
CA ALA A 78 5.08 -5.58 -10.69
C ALA A 78 5.74 -6.72 -11.49
N GLU A 79 7.05 -6.92 -11.34
CA GLU A 79 7.85 -7.77 -12.23
C GLU A 79 8.32 -9.08 -11.59
N LYS A 80 8.22 -9.20 -10.25
CA LYS A 80 8.66 -10.40 -9.52
C LYS A 80 7.56 -11.17 -8.83
N THR A 81 6.40 -10.57 -8.59
CA THR A 81 5.25 -11.26 -8.01
C THR A 81 4.77 -12.34 -8.97
N LYS A 82 4.88 -13.62 -8.56
CA LYS A 82 4.56 -14.80 -9.39
C LYS A 82 3.24 -15.47 -9.03
N GLU A 83 2.70 -15.15 -7.87
CA GLU A 83 1.42 -15.70 -7.41
C GLU A 83 0.26 -15.23 -8.29
N THR A 84 -0.77 -16.06 -8.43
CA THR A 84 -2.03 -15.63 -9.04
C THR A 84 -2.76 -14.74 -8.04
N ILE A 85 -3.09 -13.52 -8.44
CA ILE A 85 -3.81 -12.56 -7.61
C ILE A 85 -5.27 -12.49 -8.07
N ARG A 86 -6.19 -12.68 -7.11
CA ARG A 86 -7.60 -12.39 -7.33
C ARG A 86 -7.90 -10.95 -6.90
N PHE A 87 -8.46 -10.18 -7.83
CA PHE A 87 -8.81 -8.78 -7.57
C PHE A 87 -10.10 -8.42 -8.32
N GLN A 88 -11.08 -7.83 -7.64
CA GLN A 88 -12.40 -7.51 -8.19
C GLN A 88 -13.07 -8.71 -8.89
N GLY A 89 -12.96 -9.90 -8.29
CA GLY A 89 -13.54 -11.14 -8.83
C GLY A 89 -12.83 -11.75 -10.04
N LYS A 90 -11.74 -11.14 -10.53
CA LYS A 90 -10.92 -11.63 -11.65
C LYS A 90 -9.59 -12.18 -11.15
N GLU A 91 -9.07 -13.19 -11.84
CA GLU A 91 -7.72 -13.72 -11.61
C GLU A 91 -6.73 -13.06 -12.57
N PHE A 92 -5.59 -12.67 -12.02
CA PHE A 92 -4.47 -12.08 -12.75
C PHE A 92 -3.22 -12.90 -12.48
N ARG A 93 -2.42 -13.12 -13.51
CA ARG A 93 -1.23 -13.96 -13.46
C ARG A 93 0.01 -13.22 -13.89
N TYR A 94 1.14 -13.77 -13.54
CA TYR A 94 2.41 -13.28 -14.06
C TYR A 94 2.61 -13.75 -15.51
N ILE A 95 2.96 -12.81 -16.40
CA ILE A 95 3.30 -13.08 -17.79
C ILE A 95 4.83 -13.00 -17.93
N ALA A 96 5.45 -14.14 -18.20
CA ALA A 96 6.87 -14.21 -18.46
C ALA A 96 7.19 -13.71 -19.88
N ASN A 97 8.28 -12.94 -20.00
CA ASN A 97 8.85 -12.49 -21.27
C ASN A 97 10.36 -12.71 -21.26
N GLY A 98 10.79 -13.88 -21.70
CA GLY A 98 12.20 -14.29 -21.64
C GLY A 98 12.72 -14.38 -20.21
N LYS A 99 13.72 -13.54 -19.87
CA LYS A 99 14.30 -13.47 -18.52
C LYS A 99 13.57 -12.52 -17.57
N SER A 100 12.61 -11.76 -18.06
CA SER A 100 11.78 -10.81 -17.33
C SER A 100 10.31 -11.20 -17.40
N GLY A 101 9.43 -10.31 -16.99
CA GLY A 101 7.99 -10.45 -17.13
C GLY A 101 7.29 -9.40 -16.30
N ILE A 102 5.97 -9.43 -16.34
CA ILE A 102 5.14 -8.48 -15.62
C ILE A 102 3.87 -9.18 -15.15
N HIS A 103 3.34 -8.73 -14.02
CA HIS A 103 2.06 -9.22 -13.54
C HIS A 103 0.90 -8.53 -14.28
N GLU A 104 -0.08 -9.31 -14.76
CA GLU A 104 -1.26 -8.79 -15.47
C GLU A 104 -2.01 -7.71 -14.67
N LEU A 105 -2.10 -7.88 -13.34
CA LEU A 105 -2.74 -6.90 -12.47
C LEU A 105 -2.04 -5.54 -12.53
N ALA A 106 -0.70 -5.50 -12.63
CA ALA A 106 0.04 -4.25 -12.75
C ALA A 106 -0.37 -3.47 -14.00
N VAL A 107 -0.53 -4.18 -15.12
CA VAL A 107 -1.02 -3.59 -16.37
C VAL A 107 -2.47 -3.12 -16.23
N ALA A 108 -3.34 -3.95 -15.65
CA ALA A 108 -4.77 -3.63 -15.50
C ALA A 108 -5.00 -2.38 -14.63
N ILE A 109 -4.34 -2.27 -13.46
CA ILE A 109 -4.52 -1.13 -12.55
C ILE A 109 -3.85 0.16 -13.05
N SER A 110 -2.91 0.06 -13.98
CA SER A 110 -2.29 1.23 -14.63
C SER A 110 -3.14 1.82 -15.77
N GLY A 111 -4.34 1.28 -16.01
CA GLY A 111 -5.20 1.69 -17.12
C GLY A 111 -4.80 1.08 -18.46
N ASN A 112 -4.20 -0.11 -18.45
CA ASN A 112 -3.74 -0.85 -19.64
C ASN A 112 -2.73 -0.07 -20.50
N LYS A 113 -1.86 0.71 -19.84
CA LYS A 113 -0.81 1.45 -20.53
C LYS A 113 0.21 0.50 -21.17
N SER A 114 0.67 0.84 -22.36
CA SER A 114 1.70 0.09 -23.06
C SER A 114 3.08 0.18 -22.39
N GLN A 115 3.30 1.23 -21.60
CA GLN A 115 4.51 1.44 -20.80
C GLN A 115 4.14 1.86 -19.40
N LEU A 116 4.61 1.10 -18.40
CA LEU A 116 4.42 1.42 -16.99
C LEU A 116 5.51 2.38 -16.51
N VAL A 117 5.11 3.33 -15.68
CA VAL A 117 6.01 4.25 -14.98
C VAL A 117 6.05 3.84 -13.51
N TYR A 118 7.25 3.81 -12.93
CA TYR A 118 7.42 3.50 -11.50
C TYR A 118 8.14 4.65 -10.77
N PRO A 119 7.71 4.96 -9.54
CA PRO A 119 6.55 4.41 -8.84
C PRO A 119 5.22 4.84 -9.49
N LEU A 120 4.18 4.00 -9.31
CA LEU A 120 2.80 4.35 -9.64
C LEU A 120 1.94 4.17 -8.39
N TRP A 121 1.22 5.19 -8.03
CA TRP A 121 0.23 5.18 -6.96
C TRP A 121 -1.17 5.08 -7.54
N VAL A 122 -1.94 4.13 -7.04
CA VAL A 122 -3.35 3.95 -7.41
C VAL A 122 -4.20 4.12 -6.16
N PHE A 123 -5.20 4.98 -6.22
CA PHE A 123 -6.09 5.31 -5.12
C PHE A 123 -7.49 4.81 -5.46
N LEU A 124 -8.03 3.93 -4.63
CA LEU A 124 -9.34 3.31 -4.84
C LEU A 124 -10.23 3.62 -3.63
N ASP A 125 -11.52 3.76 -3.88
CA ASP A 125 -12.51 3.84 -2.80
C ASP A 125 -12.68 2.49 -2.08
N GLN A 126 -13.58 2.44 -1.10
CA GLN A 126 -13.89 1.23 -0.36
C GLN A 126 -14.52 0.13 -1.23
N ASP A 127 -15.11 0.48 -2.37
CA ASP A 127 -15.73 -0.44 -3.33
C ASP A 127 -14.78 -0.82 -4.47
N LEU A 128 -13.51 -0.41 -4.37
CA LEU A 128 -12.44 -0.58 -5.35
C LEU A 128 -12.65 0.18 -6.67
N ASN A 129 -13.47 1.23 -6.69
CA ASN A 129 -13.54 2.13 -7.83
C ASN A 129 -12.30 3.03 -7.84
N LEU A 130 -11.79 3.31 -9.02
CA LEU A 130 -10.65 4.20 -9.18
C LEU A 130 -11.06 5.64 -8.83
N LEU A 131 -10.37 6.23 -7.85
CA LEU A 131 -10.50 7.64 -7.50
C LEU A 131 -9.45 8.49 -8.22
N ASP A 132 -8.20 8.06 -8.16
CA ASP A 132 -7.07 8.80 -8.73
C ASP A 132 -5.86 7.88 -8.94
N TYR A 133 -4.89 8.34 -9.72
CA TYR A 133 -3.55 7.75 -9.78
C TYR A 133 -2.49 8.84 -9.92
N HIS A 134 -1.27 8.53 -9.46
CA HIS A 134 -0.13 9.42 -9.56
C HIS A 134 1.09 8.65 -10.08
N GLU A 135 1.69 9.13 -11.14
CA GLU A 135 2.90 8.58 -11.73
C GLU A 135 4.13 9.32 -11.24
N GLY A 136 5.16 8.57 -10.90
CA GLY A 136 6.41 9.11 -10.41
C GLY A 136 6.41 9.39 -8.90
N PHE A 137 7.43 10.08 -8.46
CA PHE A 137 7.68 10.35 -7.03
C PHE A 137 6.56 11.17 -6.39
N LEU A 138 6.05 10.68 -5.26
CA LEU A 138 5.06 11.36 -4.44
C LEU A 138 5.64 11.64 -3.05
N SER A 139 5.82 12.93 -2.72
CA SER A 139 6.34 13.32 -1.41
C SER A 139 5.36 12.99 -0.26
N ALA A 140 5.87 12.93 0.98
CA ALA A 140 5.02 12.70 2.16
C ALA A 140 3.91 13.76 2.28
N ALA A 141 4.20 15.02 1.98
CA ALA A 141 3.21 16.10 1.97
C ALA A 141 2.14 15.87 0.87
N GLY A 142 2.57 15.48 -0.34
CA GLY A 142 1.67 15.16 -1.45
C GLY A 142 0.75 13.97 -1.14
N LEU A 143 1.32 12.89 -0.59
CA LEU A 143 0.53 11.73 -0.18
C LEU A 143 -0.45 12.12 0.94
N SER A 144 -0.01 12.83 1.97
CA SER A 144 -0.89 13.31 3.05
C SER A 144 -2.06 14.14 2.55
N GLN A 145 -1.83 14.98 1.53
CA GLN A 145 -2.90 15.77 0.90
C GLN A 145 -3.91 14.87 0.19
N LYS A 146 -3.43 13.88 -0.58
CA LYS A 146 -4.32 12.91 -1.27
C LYS A 146 -5.14 12.09 -0.28
N LEU A 147 -4.55 11.63 0.83
CA LEU A 147 -5.28 10.89 1.87
C LEU A 147 -6.40 11.72 2.49
N LYS A 148 -6.17 13.00 2.74
CA LYS A 148 -7.21 13.92 3.24
C LYS A 148 -8.35 14.10 2.26
N GLN A 149 -8.06 14.22 0.97
CA GLN A 149 -9.08 14.32 -0.09
C GLN A 149 -9.94 13.05 -0.15
N MET A 150 -9.32 11.87 -0.15
CA MET A 150 -10.03 10.59 -0.13
C MET A 150 -10.93 10.44 1.09
N SER A 151 -10.44 10.83 2.27
CA SER A 151 -11.24 10.78 3.50
C SER A 151 -12.45 11.72 3.44
N ALA A 152 -12.32 12.90 2.84
CA ALA A 152 -13.42 13.87 2.68
C ALA A 152 -14.48 13.35 1.69
N GLU A 153 -14.07 12.74 0.58
CA GLU A 153 -14.97 12.19 -0.43
C GLU A 153 -15.75 10.98 0.09
N SER A 154 -15.10 10.10 0.88
CA SER A 154 -15.77 8.98 1.55
C SER A 154 -16.86 9.43 2.52
N TYR A 155 -16.72 10.62 3.13
CA TYR A 155 -17.72 11.20 4.02
C TYR A 155 -18.91 11.81 3.27
N THR A 156 -18.70 12.36 2.07
CA THR A 156 -19.76 13.03 1.27
C THR A 156 -20.68 12.00 0.61
N GLY A 157 -20.20 10.80 0.32
CA GLY A 157 -21.01 9.70 -0.21
C GLY A 157 -21.92 8.98 0.80
N MET A 158 -21.84 9.33 2.10
CA MET A 158 -22.65 8.74 3.18
C MET A 158 -23.86 9.62 3.61
N ILE A 159 -24.08 10.74 2.96
CA ILE A 159 -25.26 11.59 3.25
C ILE A 159 -26.37 11.19 2.28
N PRO A 160 -27.48 10.58 2.78
CA PRO A 160 -28.62 10.19 1.95
C PRO A 160 -29.37 11.41 1.41
#